data_7abb661611cd2ef2a90a7fd29597161e
#
_entry.id   7abb661611cd2ef2a90a7fd29597161e
#
_cell.length_a   1.000
_cell.length_b   1.000
_cell.length_c   1.000
_cell.angle_alpha   90.00
_cell.angle_beta   90.00
_cell.angle_gamma   90.00
#
_symmetry.space_group_name_H-M   'P 1'
#
loop_
_entity.id
_entity.type
_entity.pdbx_description
1 polymer ?
#
loop_
_entity_poly.entity_id
_entity_poly.type
_entity_poly.pdbx_seq_one_letter_code
_entity_poly.pdbx_strand_id
1 'polypeptide(L)'
;EEVVGKQKVNWKALYEKSLNHDYTERFIGDIKTPVKYATPQLRKMIGEVEEKMTQKFIKEEIPKEFQAIYTKRLSEAKDDTLEGKILSICDKLDLLYEAYGEIELGNPNPVFMQMFKESLETIKKYDDMVCVQYFIKHILPDLFKGDFAGKDKMQRIAFSILLMGDADK
;
A
#
# COMPACT_ATOMS: atom_id res chain seq x y z
N GLU A 1 18.85 -3.94 8.09
CA GLU A 1 19.85 -2.97 7.58
C GLU A 1 20.22 -3.24 6.11
N GLU A 2 20.39 -4.49 5.71
CA GLU A 2 20.69 -4.84 4.29
C GLU A 2 19.55 -4.49 3.33
N VAL A 3 18.32 -4.52 3.81
CA VAL A 3 17.11 -4.31 2.97
C VAL A 3 16.79 -2.83 2.77
N VAL A 4 17.15 -1.96 3.72
CA VAL A 4 16.90 -0.51 3.68
C VAL A 4 18.17 0.31 3.49
N GLY A 5 19.29 -0.34 3.21
CA GLY A 5 20.60 0.28 3.08
C GLY A 5 21.21 0.70 4.42
N LYS A 6 21.98 1.80 4.42
CA LYS A 6 22.71 2.27 5.61
C LYS A 6 21.83 3.00 6.64
N GLN A 7 20.55 3.21 6.36
CA GLN A 7 19.64 3.92 7.25
C GLN A 7 19.21 3.00 8.40
N LYS A 8 19.25 3.53 9.61
CA LYS A 8 18.78 2.80 10.80
C LYS A 8 17.27 2.94 10.92
N VAL A 9 16.57 1.82 10.92
CA VAL A 9 15.13 1.75 11.18
C VAL A 9 14.87 1.95 12.67
N ASN A 10 13.96 2.86 13.01
CA ASN A 10 13.40 2.94 14.35
C ASN A 10 12.29 1.88 14.49
N TRP A 11 12.67 0.71 14.98
CA TRP A 11 11.76 -0.44 15.10
C TRP A 11 10.52 -0.14 15.94
N LYS A 12 10.68 0.65 17.01
CA LYS A 12 9.54 1.05 17.84
C LYS A 12 8.53 1.87 17.03
N ALA A 13 9.00 2.85 16.28
CA ALA A 13 8.14 3.68 15.43
C ALA A 13 7.49 2.85 14.31
N LEU A 14 8.23 1.91 13.71
CA LEU A 14 7.70 1.02 12.68
C LEU A 14 6.60 0.12 13.25
N TYR A 15 6.80 -0.49 14.42
CA TYR A 15 5.76 -1.31 15.07
C TYR A 15 4.54 -0.48 15.45
N GLU A 16 4.72 0.73 16.01
CA GLU A 16 3.61 1.61 16.35
C GLU A 16 2.79 1.98 15.11
N LYS A 17 3.45 2.31 14.00
CA LYS A 17 2.79 2.61 12.73
C LYS A 17 2.07 1.40 12.15
N SER A 18 2.73 0.25 12.11
CA SER A 18 2.17 -1.00 11.58
C SER A 18 0.93 -1.46 12.34
N LEU A 19 0.94 -1.35 13.68
CA LEU A 19 -0.20 -1.75 14.51
C LEU A 19 -1.41 -0.80 14.39
N ASN A 20 -1.19 0.44 13.97
CA ASN A 20 -2.25 1.46 13.96
C ASN A 20 -2.72 1.86 12.55
N HIS A 21 -2.04 1.44 11.46
CA HIS A 21 -2.33 1.97 10.13
C HIS A 21 -3.75 1.66 9.61
N ASP A 22 -4.31 0.51 10.01
CA ASP A 22 -5.66 0.08 9.62
C ASP A 22 -6.67 0.19 10.78
N TYR A 23 -6.25 0.80 11.92
CA TYR A 23 -7.15 0.91 13.08
C TYR A 23 -8.46 1.63 12.75
N THR A 24 -8.44 2.55 11.79
CA THR A 24 -9.61 3.32 11.35
C THR A 24 -10.66 2.45 10.66
N GLU A 25 -10.27 1.34 10.04
CA GLU A 25 -11.18 0.42 9.34
C GLU A 25 -12.14 -0.29 10.31
N ARG A 26 -11.79 -0.40 11.60
CA ARG A 26 -12.66 -0.97 12.63
C ARG A 26 -14.02 -0.26 12.76
N PHE A 27 -14.13 1.00 12.35
CA PHE A 27 -15.34 1.80 12.51
C PHE A 27 -16.39 1.53 11.45
N ILE A 28 -15.98 1.12 10.26
CA ILE A 28 -16.85 0.86 9.11
C ILE A 28 -16.85 -0.61 8.68
N GLY A 29 -16.00 -1.43 9.31
CA GLY A 29 -15.73 -2.80 8.91
C GLY A 29 -14.77 -2.88 7.72
N ASP A 30 -14.25 -4.08 7.49
CA ASP A 30 -13.39 -4.36 6.34
C ASP A 30 -14.23 -4.31 5.05
N ILE A 31 -13.99 -3.29 4.25
CA ILE A 31 -14.61 -3.14 2.93
C ILE A 31 -13.70 -3.82 1.91
N LYS A 32 -14.20 -4.92 1.32
CA LYS A 32 -13.46 -5.70 0.32
C LYS A 32 -12.86 -4.80 -0.76
N THR A 33 -11.61 -5.02 -1.09
CA THR A 33 -10.82 -4.24 -2.03
C THR A 33 -11.51 -3.98 -3.38
N PRO A 34 -12.21 -4.95 -4.02
CA PRO A 34 -12.95 -4.67 -5.26
C PRO A 34 -14.04 -3.61 -5.11
N VAL A 35 -14.66 -3.51 -3.95
CA VAL A 35 -15.68 -2.48 -3.66
C VAL A 35 -15.01 -1.13 -3.42
N LYS A 36 -13.94 -1.09 -2.61
CA LYS A 36 -13.17 0.11 -2.30
C LYS A 36 -12.59 0.78 -3.56
N TYR A 37 -12.24 -0.02 -4.57
CA TYR A 37 -11.69 0.43 -5.85
C TYR A 37 -12.70 0.53 -7.00
N ALA A 38 -13.99 0.29 -6.76
CA ALA A 38 -15.00 0.30 -7.82
C ALA A 38 -15.11 1.69 -8.52
N THR A 39 -15.00 2.78 -7.76
CA THR A 39 -14.93 4.14 -8.30
C THR A 39 -14.04 5.05 -7.43
N PRO A 40 -13.37 6.08 -8.02
CA PRO A 40 -12.62 7.07 -7.24
C PRO A 40 -13.48 7.81 -6.21
N GLN A 41 -14.75 8.09 -6.54
CA GLN A 41 -15.70 8.76 -5.64
C GLN A 41 -16.00 7.91 -4.41
N LEU A 42 -16.26 6.62 -4.61
CA LEU A 42 -16.54 5.70 -3.50
C LEU A 42 -15.35 5.59 -2.56
N ARG A 43 -14.14 5.44 -3.11
CA ARG A 43 -12.90 5.41 -2.34
C ARG A 43 -12.72 6.67 -1.49
N LYS A 44 -12.98 7.85 -2.08
CA LYS A 44 -12.92 9.13 -1.36
C LYS A 44 -13.95 9.20 -0.22
N MET A 45 -15.20 8.81 -0.51
CA MET A 45 -16.28 8.80 0.50
C MET A 45 -15.97 7.87 1.68
N ILE A 46 -15.43 6.69 1.41
CA ILE A 46 -15.01 5.73 2.45
C ILE A 46 -13.95 6.39 3.35
N GLY A 47 -12.90 6.98 2.77
CA GLY A 47 -11.85 7.66 3.54
C GLY A 47 -12.38 8.83 4.37
N GLU A 48 -13.32 9.63 3.86
CA GLU A 48 -13.95 10.72 4.61
C GLU A 48 -14.78 10.20 5.80
N VAL A 49 -15.44 9.05 5.66
CA VAL A 49 -16.20 8.42 6.75
C VAL A 49 -15.24 7.86 7.79
N GLU A 50 -14.19 7.14 7.37
CA GLU A 50 -13.15 6.62 8.27
C GLU A 50 -12.53 7.74 9.11
N GLU A 51 -12.17 8.86 8.48
CA GLU A 51 -11.60 10.01 9.17
C GLU A 51 -12.56 10.62 10.19
N LYS A 52 -13.82 10.87 9.81
CA LYS A 52 -14.83 11.42 10.70
C LYS A 52 -15.09 10.53 11.92
N MET A 53 -15.16 9.21 11.71
CA MET A 53 -15.37 8.26 12.79
C MET A 53 -14.16 8.17 13.71
N THR A 54 -12.97 8.25 13.17
CA THR A 54 -11.72 8.31 13.95
C THR A 54 -11.68 9.56 14.83
N GLN A 55 -11.98 10.72 14.26
CA GLN A 55 -12.04 11.98 15.02
C GLN A 55 -13.09 11.94 16.14
N LYS A 56 -14.25 11.37 15.87
CA LYS A 56 -15.29 11.17 16.87
C LYS A 56 -14.79 10.27 18.01
N PHE A 57 -14.20 9.12 17.67
CA PHE A 57 -13.63 8.19 18.65
C PHE A 57 -12.58 8.87 19.55
N ILE A 58 -11.63 9.60 18.94
CA ILE A 58 -10.60 10.30 19.69
C ILE A 58 -11.22 11.29 20.68
N LYS A 59 -12.22 12.05 20.22
CA LYS A 59 -12.87 13.09 21.03
C LYS A 59 -13.71 12.53 22.16
N GLU A 60 -14.43 11.42 21.94
CA GLU A 60 -15.43 10.90 22.87
C GLU A 60 -14.86 9.84 23.82
N GLU A 61 -13.92 9.00 23.33
CA GLU A 61 -13.46 7.82 24.06
C GLU A 61 -12.03 7.97 24.63
N ILE A 62 -11.21 8.89 24.07
CA ILE A 62 -9.83 9.06 24.53
C ILE A 62 -9.74 10.22 25.53
N PRO A 63 -9.11 10.00 26.71
CA PRO A 63 -8.86 11.08 27.67
C PRO A 63 -8.09 12.25 27.01
N LYS A 64 -8.44 13.49 27.39
CA LYS A 64 -7.93 14.70 26.74
C LYS A 64 -6.41 14.76 26.64
N GLU A 65 -5.72 14.32 27.68
CA GLU A 65 -4.26 14.28 27.77
C GLU A 65 -3.59 13.36 26.73
N PHE A 66 -4.34 12.39 26.18
CA PHE A 66 -3.82 11.43 25.18
C PHE A 66 -4.31 11.71 23.76
N GLN A 67 -5.30 12.60 23.56
CA GLN A 67 -5.92 12.82 22.26
C GLN A 67 -4.90 13.22 21.17
N ALA A 68 -3.96 14.10 21.49
CA ALA A 68 -2.92 14.53 20.54
C ALA A 68 -2.04 13.35 20.07
N ILE A 69 -1.67 12.46 21.01
CA ILE A 69 -0.84 11.27 20.70
C ILE A 69 -1.63 10.28 19.82
N TYR A 70 -2.91 10.06 20.14
CA TYR A 70 -3.75 9.13 19.36
C TYR A 70 -4.08 9.70 17.98
N THR A 71 -4.34 11.00 17.86
CA THR A 71 -4.52 11.66 16.55
C THR A 71 -3.31 11.39 15.67
N LYS A 72 -2.11 11.65 16.18
CA LYS A 72 -0.88 11.39 15.44
C LYS A 72 -0.72 9.93 15.04
N ARG A 73 -0.93 8.99 15.95
CA ARG A 73 -0.76 7.55 15.71
C ARG A 73 -1.74 7.01 14.66
N LEU A 74 -2.98 7.50 14.65
CA LEU A 74 -4.04 6.99 13.79
C LEU A 74 -4.08 7.68 12.41
N SER A 75 -3.52 8.89 12.27
CA SER A 75 -3.52 9.66 11.02
C SER A 75 -2.19 9.70 10.27
N GLU A 76 -1.07 9.46 10.95
CA GLU A 76 0.28 9.64 10.39
C GLU A 76 1.07 8.32 10.24
N ALA A 77 0.37 7.20 10.01
CA ALA A 77 1.05 5.91 9.89
C ALA A 77 1.96 5.86 8.65
N LYS A 78 1.48 6.34 7.51
CA LYS A 78 2.17 6.34 6.20
C LYS A 78 2.68 7.75 5.86
N ASP A 79 3.55 8.30 6.73
CA ASP A 79 4.19 9.61 6.55
C ASP A 79 5.52 9.52 5.78
N ASP A 80 6.23 10.65 5.62
CA ASP A 80 7.51 10.75 4.89
C ASP A 80 8.72 10.22 5.67
N THR A 81 8.54 9.69 6.88
CA THR A 81 9.62 9.03 7.61
C THR A 81 10.02 7.71 6.94
N LEU A 82 11.24 7.22 7.23
CA LEU A 82 11.70 5.93 6.71
C LEU A 82 10.71 4.81 7.06
N GLU A 83 10.20 4.79 8.29
CA GLU A 83 9.24 3.80 8.78
C GLU A 83 7.88 3.92 8.07
N GLY A 84 7.41 5.14 7.82
CA GLY A 84 6.18 5.38 7.05
C GLY A 84 6.30 4.94 5.59
N LYS A 85 7.46 5.16 4.97
CA LYS A 85 7.77 4.69 3.61
C LYS A 85 7.84 3.16 3.55
N ILE A 86 8.52 2.53 4.52
CA ILE A 86 8.57 1.06 4.63
C ILE A 86 7.15 0.49 4.74
N LEU A 87 6.33 1.04 5.63
CA LEU A 87 4.94 0.61 5.80
C LEU A 87 4.15 0.78 4.50
N SER A 88 4.28 1.91 3.81
CA SER A 88 3.62 2.15 2.52
C SER A 88 4.02 1.13 1.46
N ILE A 89 5.30 0.76 1.38
CA ILE A 89 5.79 -0.25 0.45
C ILE A 89 5.20 -1.62 0.80
N CYS A 90 5.23 -2.02 2.07
CA CYS A 90 4.70 -3.32 2.50
C CYS A 90 3.20 -3.44 2.20
N ASP A 91 2.41 -2.44 2.53
CA ASP A 91 0.98 -2.38 2.22
C ASP A 91 0.70 -2.48 0.70
N LYS A 92 1.52 -1.84 -0.13
CA LYS A 92 1.37 -1.93 -1.58
C LYS A 92 1.87 -3.25 -2.16
N LEU A 93 2.86 -3.88 -1.55
CA LEU A 93 3.28 -5.23 -1.90
C LEU A 93 2.18 -6.24 -1.58
N ASP A 94 1.56 -6.15 -0.42
CA ASP A 94 0.44 -7.02 -0.04
C ASP A 94 -0.70 -6.93 -1.05
N LEU A 95 -1.14 -5.71 -1.36
CA LEU A 95 -2.17 -5.45 -2.36
C LEU A 95 -1.77 -5.92 -3.78
N LEU A 96 -0.50 -5.81 -4.14
CA LEU A 96 0.02 -6.30 -5.42
C LEU A 96 -0.04 -7.82 -5.50
N TYR A 97 0.32 -8.52 -4.42
CA TYR A 97 0.25 -9.98 -4.37
C TYR A 97 -1.18 -10.50 -4.34
N GLU A 98 -2.10 -9.83 -3.64
CA GLU A 98 -3.54 -10.12 -3.72
C GLU A 98 -4.03 -10.03 -5.16
N ALA A 99 -3.73 -8.91 -5.84
CA ALA A 99 -4.13 -8.72 -7.22
C ALA A 99 -3.50 -9.76 -8.17
N TYR A 100 -2.22 -10.07 -7.98
CA TYR A 100 -1.51 -11.12 -8.73
C TYR A 100 -2.20 -12.47 -8.57
N GLY A 101 -2.47 -12.90 -7.33
CA GLY A 101 -3.10 -14.19 -7.05
C GLY A 101 -4.48 -14.33 -7.71
N GLU A 102 -5.31 -13.29 -7.66
CA GLU A 102 -6.61 -13.28 -8.31
C GLU A 102 -6.50 -13.37 -9.85
N ILE A 103 -5.53 -12.66 -10.45
CA ILE A 103 -5.28 -12.73 -11.90
C ILE A 103 -4.75 -14.11 -12.29
N GLU A 104 -3.83 -14.68 -11.52
CA GLU A 104 -3.26 -16.01 -11.74
C GLU A 104 -4.35 -17.09 -11.68
N LEU A 105 -5.30 -16.97 -10.74
CA LEU A 105 -6.47 -17.83 -10.63
C LEU A 105 -7.52 -17.61 -11.73
N GLY A 106 -7.30 -16.65 -12.62
CA GLY A 106 -8.20 -16.38 -13.75
C GLY A 106 -9.41 -15.53 -13.40
N ASN A 107 -9.40 -14.77 -12.31
CA ASN A 107 -10.50 -13.87 -11.97
C ASN A 107 -10.65 -12.78 -13.07
N PRO A 108 -11.81 -12.70 -13.76
CA PRO A 108 -11.99 -11.80 -14.89
C PRO A 108 -12.22 -10.34 -14.49
N ASN A 109 -12.34 -10.03 -13.19
CA ASN A 109 -12.65 -8.68 -12.75
C ASN A 109 -11.48 -7.72 -13.06
N PRO A 110 -11.69 -6.68 -13.87
CA PRO A 110 -10.64 -5.76 -14.27
C PRO A 110 -10.03 -4.96 -13.12
N VAL A 111 -10.69 -4.92 -11.97
CA VAL A 111 -10.19 -4.22 -10.78
C VAL A 111 -8.84 -4.76 -10.32
N PHE A 112 -8.60 -6.07 -10.41
CA PHE A 112 -7.33 -6.65 -9.99
C PHE A 112 -6.16 -6.20 -10.87
N MET A 113 -6.39 -6.05 -12.16
CA MET A 113 -5.38 -5.49 -13.06
C MET A 113 -5.08 -4.02 -12.75
N GLN A 114 -6.10 -3.26 -12.35
CA GLN A 114 -5.94 -1.88 -11.91
C GLN A 114 -5.20 -1.80 -10.56
N MET A 115 -5.55 -2.67 -9.60
CA MET A 115 -4.85 -2.78 -8.31
C MET A 115 -3.37 -3.10 -8.49
N PHE A 116 -3.04 -4.08 -9.35
CA PHE A 116 -1.66 -4.43 -9.67
C PHE A 116 -0.90 -3.22 -10.21
N LYS A 117 -1.49 -2.51 -11.19
CA LYS A 117 -0.92 -1.30 -11.78
C LYS A 117 -0.65 -0.22 -10.74
N GLU A 118 -1.66 0.20 -9.98
CA GLU A 118 -1.55 1.29 -8.99
C GLU A 118 -0.58 0.95 -7.85
N SER A 119 -0.54 -0.31 -7.44
CA SER A 119 0.41 -0.78 -6.43
C SER A 119 1.83 -0.69 -6.94
N LEU A 120 2.11 -1.17 -8.16
CA LEU A 120 3.44 -1.11 -8.75
C LEU A 120 3.90 0.33 -9.01
N GLU A 121 3.00 1.21 -9.50
CA GLU A 121 3.29 2.64 -9.65
C GLU A 121 3.65 3.29 -8.30
N THR A 122 2.99 2.89 -7.24
CA THR A 122 3.28 3.42 -5.90
C THR A 122 4.61 2.88 -5.36
N ILE A 123 4.89 1.59 -5.51
CA ILE A 123 6.16 0.97 -5.12
C ILE A 123 7.32 1.63 -5.88
N LYS A 124 7.18 1.86 -7.18
CA LYS A 124 8.21 2.49 -8.03
C LYS A 124 8.61 3.89 -7.57
N LYS A 125 7.72 4.64 -6.90
CA LYS A 125 8.08 5.96 -6.32
C LYS A 125 9.19 5.90 -5.26
N TYR A 126 9.46 4.71 -4.72
CA TYR A 126 10.50 4.45 -3.72
C TYR A 126 11.68 3.67 -4.32
N ASP A 127 11.97 3.87 -5.61
CA ASP A 127 13.04 3.14 -6.33
C ASP A 127 14.45 3.46 -5.86
N ASP A 128 14.62 4.50 -5.05
CA ASP A 128 15.84 4.82 -4.32
C ASP A 128 16.12 3.87 -3.14
N MET A 129 15.11 3.11 -2.68
CA MET A 129 15.26 2.16 -1.58
C MET A 129 15.75 0.80 -2.08
N VAL A 130 16.75 0.25 -1.40
CA VAL A 130 17.39 -1.05 -1.75
C VAL A 130 16.38 -2.20 -1.83
N CYS A 131 15.40 -2.24 -0.91
CA CYS A 131 14.36 -3.27 -0.92
C CYS A 131 13.48 -3.19 -2.19
N VAL A 132 13.17 -2.00 -2.67
CA VAL A 132 12.38 -1.80 -3.89
C VAL A 132 13.20 -2.20 -5.12
N GLN A 133 14.47 -1.81 -5.17
CA GLN A 133 15.38 -2.24 -6.25
C GLN A 133 15.51 -3.77 -6.31
N TYR A 134 15.62 -4.41 -5.14
CA TYR A 134 15.67 -5.86 -5.04
C TYR A 134 14.36 -6.51 -5.54
N PHE A 135 13.21 -5.99 -5.11
CA PHE A 135 11.90 -6.46 -5.56
C PHE A 135 11.77 -6.36 -7.09
N ILE A 136 12.05 -5.18 -7.66
CA ILE A 136 11.93 -4.94 -9.11
C ILE A 136 12.86 -5.86 -9.89
N LYS A 137 14.10 -6.05 -9.43
CA LYS A 137 15.13 -6.79 -10.16
C LYS A 137 15.00 -8.32 -10.03
N HIS A 138 14.61 -8.81 -8.86
CA HIS A 138 14.70 -10.23 -8.53
C HIS A 138 13.37 -10.92 -8.29
N ILE A 139 12.35 -10.20 -7.77
CA ILE A 139 11.07 -10.79 -7.37
C ILE A 139 10.00 -10.57 -8.43
N LEU A 140 9.84 -9.34 -8.90
CA LEU A 140 8.82 -9.01 -9.90
C LEU A 140 8.90 -9.86 -11.18
N PRO A 141 10.09 -10.17 -11.75
CA PRO A 141 10.19 -11.06 -12.91
C PRO A 141 9.71 -12.48 -12.63
N ASP A 142 9.79 -12.94 -11.37
CA ASP A 142 9.37 -14.28 -10.98
C ASP A 142 7.86 -14.45 -11.04
N LEU A 143 7.09 -13.37 -10.82
CA LEU A 143 5.63 -13.36 -10.97
C LEU A 143 5.18 -13.66 -12.41
N PHE A 144 6.05 -13.53 -13.38
CA PHE A 144 5.76 -13.77 -14.79
C PHE A 144 6.29 -15.10 -15.34
N LYS A 145 6.80 -16.00 -14.48
CA LYS A 145 7.33 -17.31 -14.92
C LYS A 145 6.23 -18.32 -15.21
N GLY A 146 5.08 -18.22 -14.55
CA GLY A 146 3.92 -19.07 -14.77
C GLY A 146 3.26 -18.86 -16.15
N ASP A 147 2.38 -19.77 -16.53
CA ASP A 147 1.50 -19.62 -17.69
C ASP A 147 0.05 -19.47 -17.18
N PHE A 148 -0.51 -18.27 -17.31
CA PHE A 148 -1.85 -17.92 -16.82
C PHE A 148 -2.50 -16.83 -17.67
N ALA A 149 -3.81 -16.78 -17.67
CA ALA A 149 -4.58 -15.76 -18.36
C ALA A 149 -4.28 -14.36 -17.77
N GLY A 150 -3.96 -13.38 -18.61
CA GLY A 150 -3.63 -12.02 -18.16
C GLY A 150 -2.16 -11.72 -17.96
N LYS A 151 -1.27 -12.73 -17.97
CA LYS A 151 0.18 -12.59 -17.84
C LYS A 151 0.76 -11.53 -18.77
N ASP A 152 0.49 -11.61 -20.07
CA ASP A 152 1.04 -10.67 -21.06
C ASP A 152 0.59 -9.22 -20.80
N LYS A 153 -0.63 -9.04 -20.31
CA LYS A 153 -1.14 -7.73 -19.95
C LYS A 153 -0.44 -7.17 -18.72
N MET A 154 -0.24 -8.00 -17.69
CA MET A 154 0.52 -7.65 -16.49
C MET A 154 1.97 -7.28 -16.83
N GLN A 155 2.64 -8.08 -17.66
CA GLN A 155 4.01 -7.80 -18.10
C GLN A 155 4.12 -6.47 -18.83
N ARG A 156 3.20 -6.17 -19.76
CA ARG A 156 3.18 -4.88 -20.46
C ARG A 156 2.97 -3.70 -19.53
N ILE A 157 2.08 -3.84 -18.53
CA ILE A 157 1.87 -2.82 -17.51
C ILE A 157 3.15 -2.60 -16.69
N ALA A 158 3.75 -3.68 -16.18
CA ALA A 158 4.97 -3.59 -15.39
C ALA A 158 6.11 -2.95 -16.19
N PHE A 159 6.31 -3.37 -17.43
CA PHE A 159 7.33 -2.82 -18.31
C PHE A 159 7.12 -1.33 -18.60
N SER A 160 5.88 -0.92 -18.88
CA SER A 160 5.51 0.48 -19.08
C SER A 160 5.86 1.35 -17.85
N ILE A 161 5.52 0.90 -16.65
CA ILE A 161 5.79 1.63 -15.40
C ILE A 161 7.29 1.76 -15.15
N LEU A 162 8.06 0.69 -15.39
CA LEU A 162 9.49 0.68 -15.14
C LEU A 162 10.27 1.56 -16.12
N LEU A 163 9.85 1.62 -17.40
CA LEU A 163 10.50 2.45 -18.42
C LEU A 163 10.17 3.94 -18.28
N MET A 164 8.96 4.30 -17.84
CA MET A 164 8.58 5.72 -17.70
C MET A 164 9.40 6.45 -16.61
N GLY A 165 9.98 5.72 -15.66
CA GLY A 165 10.83 6.32 -14.61
C GLY A 165 12.24 6.70 -15.08
N ASP A 166 12.70 6.22 -16.24
CA ASP A 166 14.06 6.49 -16.76
C ASP A 166 14.07 7.66 -17.76
N ALA A 167 12.91 8.18 -18.17
CA ALA A 167 12.80 9.27 -19.12
C ALA A 167 12.87 10.68 -18.49
N ASP A 168 12.70 10.77 -17.17
CA ASP A 168 12.69 12.03 -16.41
C ASP A 168 13.96 12.23 -15.53
N LYS A 169 14.99 11.39 -15.72
CA LYS A 169 16.33 11.55 -15.12
C LYS A 169 17.36 11.91 -16.18
#